data_fbe859b22f73d63fd695dbc8c95ee37c
#
_entry.id   fbe859b22f73d63fd695dbc8c95ee37c
#
_cell.length_a   1.000
_cell.length_b   1.000
_cell.length_c   1.000
_cell.angle_alpha   90.00
_cell.angle_beta   90.00
_cell.angle_gamma   90.00
#
_symmetry.space_group_name_H-M   'P 1'
#
loop_
_entity.id
_entity.type
_entity.pdbx_description
1 polymer ?
#
loop_
_entity_poly.entity_id
_entity_poly.type
_entity_poly.pdbx_seq_one_letter_code
_entity_poly.pdbx_strand_id
1 'polypeptide(L)'
;AKLIVAVPAQRADGRLLGAFAAELNLSPVQLLLRSFALDSTGAIYLVNTHGAAIASSEGVSEKLIKNPMPSPTMKKLRERARAPFEYNSFSNRDVIGTLEYVPQVNWAVIAEINAEAAYLQVRRFRDVALGVIAFLLIAVTAAAYRLGRLIARPLDRLTKAASEVAAGDLTVDLPPA
;
A
#
# COMPACT_ATOMS: atom_id res chain seq x y z
N ALA A 1 18.41 22.41 5.87
CA ALA A 1 17.47 23.11 6.77
C ALA A 1 18.19 23.51 8.06
N LYS A 2 17.81 24.64 8.61
CA LYS A 2 18.38 25.20 9.84
C LYS A 2 17.23 25.46 10.82
N LEU A 3 17.43 25.07 12.08
CA LEU A 3 16.50 25.34 13.16
C LEU A 3 17.15 26.35 14.11
N ILE A 4 16.45 27.45 14.39
CA ILE A 4 16.93 28.44 15.37
C ILE A 4 16.19 28.17 16.68
N VAL A 5 16.98 27.92 17.74
CA VAL A 5 16.47 27.80 19.11
C VAL A 5 16.95 29.03 19.89
N ALA A 6 16.02 29.75 20.48
CA ALA A 6 16.32 30.94 21.29
C ALA A 6 15.79 30.76 22.72
N VAL A 7 16.64 31.05 23.71
CA VAL A 7 16.30 31.00 25.13
C VAL A 7 16.50 32.39 25.72
N PRO A 8 15.49 32.95 26.42
CA PRO A 8 15.62 34.26 27.03
C PRO A 8 16.61 34.20 28.22
N ALA A 9 17.51 35.16 28.26
CA ALA A 9 18.38 35.38 29.40
C ALA A 9 17.73 36.40 30.34
N GLN A 10 17.35 35.95 31.54
CA GLN A 10 16.68 36.79 32.53
C GLN A 10 17.58 36.95 33.76
N ARG A 11 17.56 38.13 34.39
CA ARG A 11 18.15 38.39 35.68
C ARG A 11 17.31 37.74 36.77
N ALA A 12 17.85 37.56 37.96
CA ALA A 12 17.14 37.00 39.12
C ALA A 12 15.86 37.80 39.54
N ASP A 13 15.79 39.06 39.13
CA ASP A 13 14.62 39.94 39.31
C ASP A 13 13.56 39.82 38.18
N GLY A 14 13.74 38.87 37.22
CA GLY A 14 12.84 38.65 36.10
C GLY A 14 13.03 39.57 34.90
N ARG A 15 13.99 40.55 34.98
CA ARG A 15 14.25 41.48 33.90
C ARG A 15 14.96 40.78 32.72
N LEU A 16 14.44 40.93 31.53
CA LEU A 16 15.04 40.41 30.29
C LEU A 16 16.37 41.11 30.01
N LEU A 17 17.47 40.38 29.97
CA LEU A 17 18.82 40.88 29.62
C LEU A 17 19.13 40.69 28.14
N GLY A 18 18.54 39.69 27.51
CA GLY A 18 18.77 39.35 26.11
C GLY A 18 18.25 37.94 25.77
N ALA A 19 18.72 37.39 24.69
CA ALA A 19 18.41 35.98 24.30
C ALA A 19 19.68 35.30 23.80
N PHE A 20 19.87 34.06 24.19
CA PHE A 20 20.83 33.16 23.56
C PHE A 20 20.14 32.47 22.40
N ALA A 21 20.70 32.59 21.19
CA ALA A 21 20.20 31.90 20.01
C ALA A 21 21.26 30.90 19.52
N ALA A 22 20.83 29.69 19.24
CA ALA A 22 21.64 28.66 18.64
C ALA A 22 21.02 28.21 17.30
N GLU A 23 21.85 28.07 16.29
CA GLU A 23 21.46 27.53 15.00
C GLU A 23 21.83 26.05 14.90
N LEU A 24 20.83 25.18 14.82
CA LEU A 24 21.02 23.76 14.59
C LEU A 24 20.99 23.44 13.11
N ASN A 25 22.03 22.74 12.64
CA ASN A 25 22.05 22.20 11.28
C ASN A 25 21.28 20.86 11.25
N LEU A 26 20.16 20.81 10.52
CA LEU A 26 19.33 19.63 10.38
C LEU A 26 19.72 18.72 9.19
N SER A 27 20.81 19.03 8.47
CA SER A 27 21.28 18.20 7.35
C SER A 27 21.56 16.74 7.73
N PRO A 28 22.14 16.42 8.90
CA PRO A 28 22.33 15.02 9.32
C PRO A 28 21.00 14.29 9.53
N VAL A 29 20.00 14.98 10.09
CA VAL A 29 18.64 14.42 10.28
C VAL A 29 18.00 14.13 8.92
N GLN A 30 18.13 15.05 7.97
CA GLN A 30 17.61 14.86 6.62
C GLN A 30 18.27 13.67 5.90
N LEU A 31 19.59 13.49 6.03
CA LEU A 31 20.28 12.32 5.49
C LEU A 31 19.78 11.02 6.12
N LEU A 32 19.56 11.02 7.42
CA LEU A 32 18.99 9.89 8.14
C LEU A 32 17.57 9.56 7.63
N LEU A 33 16.69 10.55 7.49
CA LEU A 33 15.35 10.34 6.95
C LEU A 33 15.37 9.78 5.53
N ARG A 34 16.32 10.22 4.70
CA ARG A 34 16.52 9.68 3.35
C ARG A 34 16.94 8.22 3.35
N SER A 35 17.77 7.80 4.29
CA SER A 35 18.21 6.40 4.36
C SER A 35 17.11 5.42 4.77
N PHE A 36 16.06 5.91 5.40
CA PHE A 36 14.86 5.13 5.77
C PHE A 36 13.69 5.30 4.80
N ALA A 37 13.75 6.24 3.86
CA ALA A 37 12.69 6.41 2.88
C ALA A 37 12.66 5.19 1.94
N LEU A 38 11.49 4.53 1.92
CA LEU A 38 11.21 3.39 1.04
C LEU A 38 10.99 3.92 -0.39
N ASP A 39 11.98 3.76 -1.25
CA ASP A 39 11.92 4.09 -2.67
C ASP A 39 11.41 5.52 -3.00
N SER A 40 11.23 5.80 -4.28
CA SER A 40 10.69 7.08 -4.79
C SER A 40 9.18 7.29 -4.52
N THR A 41 8.51 6.31 -3.91
CA THR A 41 7.06 6.34 -3.66
C THR A 41 6.68 6.71 -2.23
N GLY A 42 7.66 6.74 -1.31
CA GLY A 42 7.46 7.07 0.09
C GLY A 42 8.19 8.33 0.52
N ALA A 43 7.65 9.04 1.48
CA ALA A 43 8.25 10.20 2.12
C ALA A 43 8.20 10.08 3.64
N ILE A 44 9.23 10.61 4.31
CA ILE A 44 9.28 10.68 5.76
C ILE A 44 9.46 12.13 6.16
N TYR A 45 8.59 12.60 7.03
CA TYR A 45 8.60 13.97 7.55
C TYR A 45 8.82 13.97 9.06
N LEU A 46 9.63 14.89 9.52
CA LEU A 46 9.71 15.28 10.93
C LEU A 46 8.89 16.56 11.10
N VAL A 47 7.88 16.52 11.95
CA VAL A 47 6.94 17.65 12.15
C VAL A 47 6.93 18.07 13.62
N ASN A 48 6.63 19.34 13.85
CA ASN A 48 6.37 19.87 15.21
C ASN A 48 4.91 19.60 15.64
N THR A 49 4.57 20.03 16.84
CA THR A 49 3.23 19.90 17.43
C THR A 49 2.13 20.60 16.60
N HIS A 50 2.48 21.57 15.79
CA HIS A 50 1.56 22.35 14.94
C HIS A 50 1.42 21.75 13.53
N GLY A 51 2.13 20.64 13.24
CA GLY A 51 2.10 20.01 11.92
C GLY A 51 3.02 20.67 10.89
N ALA A 52 3.88 21.61 11.27
CA ALA A 52 4.86 22.18 10.38
C ALA A 52 6.06 21.26 10.21
N ALA A 53 6.50 21.04 8.97
CA ALA A 53 7.64 20.19 8.66
C ALA A 53 8.96 20.86 9.09
N ILE A 54 9.73 20.13 9.88
CA ILE A 54 11.08 20.51 10.36
C ILE A 54 12.14 19.93 9.44
N ALA A 55 11.98 18.67 9.04
CA ALA A 55 12.85 17.95 8.12
C ALA A 55 12.02 16.97 7.25
N SER A 56 12.54 16.61 6.10
CA SER A 56 11.90 15.68 5.18
C SER A 56 12.96 14.89 4.42
N SER A 57 12.65 13.64 4.08
CA SER A 57 13.48 12.80 3.22
C SER A 57 13.65 13.37 1.81
N GLU A 58 12.63 14.05 1.28
CA GLU A 58 12.66 14.71 -0.03
C GLU A 58 13.35 16.09 -0.01
N GLY A 59 13.63 16.61 1.18
CA GLY A 59 14.12 17.97 1.40
C GLY A 59 13.00 18.90 1.88
N VAL A 60 13.38 19.89 2.68
CA VAL A 60 12.43 20.87 3.20
C VAL A 60 12.37 22.05 2.25
N SER A 61 11.27 22.19 1.52
CA SER A 61 10.97 23.38 0.74
C SER A 61 10.30 24.45 1.62
N GLU A 62 10.43 25.71 1.21
CA GLU A 62 9.74 26.82 1.88
C GLU A 62 8.21 26.61 1.94
N LYS A 63 7.66 25.92 0.96
CA LYS A 63 6.26 25.54 0.88
C LYS A 63 5.83 24.58 2.00
N LEU A 64 6.68 23.62 2.38
CA LEU A 64 6.43 22.67 3.47
C LEU A 64 6.44 23.34 4.85
N ILE A 65 7.27 24.38 5.02
CA ILE A 65 7.33 25.15 6.27
C ILE A 65 6.10 26.06 6.39
N LYS A 66 5.69 26.73 5.29
CA LYS A 66 4.59 27.71 5.28
C LYS A 66 3.21 27.07 5.31
N ASN A 67 3.07 25.85 4.81
CA ASN A 67 1.80 25.13 4.78
C ASN A 67 1.85 23.92 5.74
N PRO A 68 1.57 24.12 7.03
CA PRO A 68 1.51 23.01 7.98
C PRO A 68 0.40 22.02 7.61
N MET A 69 0.57 20.77 8.00
CA MET A 69 -0.47 19.77 7.81
C MET A 69 -1.77 20.21 8.52
N PRO A 70 -2.94 20.09 7.88
CA PRO A 70 -4.21 20.49 8.46
C PRO A 70 -4.45 19.87 9.84
N SER A 71 -4.92 20.67 10.79
CA SER A 71 -5.19 20.24 12.17
C SER A 71 -6.06 18.98 12.27
N PRO A 72 -7.13 18.79 11.46
CA PRO A 72 -7.91 17.54 11.50
C PRO A 72 -7.10 16.31 11.08
N THR A 73 -6.19 16.44 10.12
CA THR A 73 -5.31 15.34 9.70
C THR A 73 -4.30 15.01 10.81
N MET A 74 -3.68 16.02 11.41
CA MET A 74 -2.79 15.83 12.56
C MET A 74 -3.50 15.19 13.76
N LYS A 75 -4.74 15.57 14.03
CA LYS A 75 -5.55 14.96 15.09
C LYS A 75 -5.81 13.48 14.79
N LYS A 76 -6.23 13.13 13.59
CA LYS A 76 -6.44 11.73 13.16
C LYS A 76 -5.15 10.91 13.22
N LEU A 77 -4.00 11.47 12.80
CA LEU A 77 -2.70 10.83 12.89
C LEU A 77 -2.32 10.52 14.34
N ARG A 78 -2.59 11.43 15.27
CA ARG A 78 -2.34 11.21 16.71
C ARG A 78 -3.27 10.16 17.32
N GLU A 79 -4.56 10.20 16.98
CA GLU A 79 -5.56 9.24 17.49
C GLU A 79 -5.31 7.82 16.97
N ARG A 80 -4.77 7.70 15.76
CA ARG A 80 -4.44 6.42 15.10
C ARG A 80 -2.93 6.13 15.08
N ALA A 81 -2.18 6.65 16.04
CA ALA A 81 -0.75 6.41 16.14
C ALA A 81 -0.42 4.92 15.92
N ARG A 82 0.52 4.63 15.01
CA ARG A 82 0.93 3.29 14.56
C ARG A 82 -0.06 2.54 13.65
N ALA A 83 -1.30 3.00 13.48
CA ALA A 83 -2.24 2.41 12.54
C ALA A 83 -2.23 3.23 11.23
N PRO A 84 -1.84 2.64 10.09
CA PRO A 84 -1.83 3.37 8.83
C PRO A 84 -3.26 3.72 8.40
N PHE A 85 -3.45 4.93 7.86
CA PHE A 85 -4.70 5.35 7.25
C PHE A 85 -4.45 6.29 6.07
N GLU A 86 -5.46 6.44 5.23
CA GLU A 86 -5.41 7.26 4.02
C GLU A 86 -5.76 8.72 4.33
N TYR A 87 -4.95 9.65 3.83
CA TYR A 87 -5.14 11.09 3.97
C TYR A 87 -4.44 11.84 2.85
N ASN A 88 -4.70 13.15 2.77
CA ASN A 88 -4.06 14.02 1.80
C ASN A 88 -2.76 14.59 2.39
N SER A 89 -1.64 14.32 1.72
CA SER A 89 -0.28 14.71 2.11
C SER A 89 -0.02 16.22 2.00
N PHE A 90 1.13 16.67 2.51
CA PHE A 90 1.67 18.02 2.28
C PHE A 90 1.75 18.40 0.78
N SER A 91 1.92 17.44 -0.10
CA SER A 91 2.01 17.61 -1.55
C SER A 91 0.66 17.53 -2.26
N ASN A 92 -0.45 17.50 -1.52
CA ASN A 92 -1.82 17.36 -2.04
C ASN A 92 -2.00 16.06 -2.85
N ARG A 93 -1.37 14.97 -2.42
CA ARG A 93 -1.51 13.61 -2.97
C ARG A 93 -2.16 12.72 -1.93
N ASP A 94 -2.97 11.76 -2.38
CA ASP A 94 -3.55 10.74 -1.51
C ASP A 94 -2.45 9.75 -1.12
N VAL A 95 -2.25 9.62 0.18
CA VAL A 95 -1.18 8.80 0.77
C VAL A 95 -1.74 7.94 1.89
N ILE A 96 -1.08 6.82 2.12
CA ILE A 96 -1.27 6.01 3.31
C ILE A 96 -0.09 6.28 4.22
N GLY A 97 -0.35 6.71 5.44
CA GLY A 97 0.74 7.05 6.37
C GLY A 97 0.40 6.73 7.80
N THR A 98 1.45 6.78 8.60
CA THR A 98 1.40 6.59 10.05
C THR A 98 2.23 7.64 10.74
N LEU A 99 1.95 7.86 12.04
CA LEU A 99 2.67 8.81 12.88
C LEU A 99 3.25 8.10 14.09
N GLU A 100 4.50 8.38 14.38
CA GLU A 100 5.15 8.03 15.64
C GLU A 100 5.59 9.30 16.36
N TYR A 101 5.26 9.40 17.65
CA TYR A 101 5.55 10.59 18.45
C TYR A 101 6.89 10.46 19.16
N VAL A 102 7.68 11.53 19.16
CA VAL A 102 8.97 11.64 19.85
C VAL A 102 8.81 12.60 21.05
N PRO A 103 8.49 12.06 22.25
CA PRO A 103 8.08 12.89 23.39
C PRO A 103 9.18 13.83 23.91
N GLN A 104 10.45 13.45 23.77
CA GLN A 104 11.60 14.21 24.32
C GLN A 104 11.72 15.61 23.72
N VAL A 105 11.28 15.78 22.48
CA VAL A 105 11.39 17.04 21.74
C VAL A 105 10.03 17.58 21.28
N ASN A 106 8.94 16.92 21.65
CA ASN A 106 7.58 17.23 21.21
C ASN A 106 7.43 17.28 19.68
N TRP A 107 8.13 16.38 18.99
CA TRP A 107 8.04 16.22 17.55
C TRP A 107 7.33 14.90 17.20
N ALA A 108 6.95 14.77 15.93
CA ALA A 108 6.42 13.53 15.42
C ALA A 108 7.09 13.18 14.08
N VAL A 109 7.32 11.90 13.88
CA VAL A 109 7.77 11.35 12.60
C VAL A 109 6.53 10.84 11.88
N ILE A 110 6.32 11.30 10.65
CA ILE A 110 5.26 10.84 9.76
C ILE A 110 5.93 10.10 8.62
N ALA A 111 5.58 8.82 8.43
CA ALA A 111 5.97 8.04 7.28
C ALA A 111 4.74 7.84 6.39
N GLU A 112 4.88 8.16 5.11
CA GLU A 112 3.80 8.05 4.13
C GLU A 112 4.28 7.40 2.85
N ILE A 113 3.38 6.66 2.20
CA ILE A 113 3.57 6.10 0.86
C ILE A 113 2.40 6.54 -0.03
N ASN A 114 2.65 6.69 -1.32
CA ASN A 114 1.60 7.02 -2.28
C ASN A 114 0.53 5.91 -2.29
N ALA A 115 -0.74 6.26 -2.06
CA ALA A 115 -1.86 5.33 -2.02
C ALA A 115 -2.01 4.59 -3.36
N GLU A 116 -1.85 5.29 -4.48
CA GLU A 116 -1.92 4.69 -5.82
C GLU A 116 -0.83 3.62 -6.00
N ALA A 117 0.42 3.89 -5.60
CA ALA A 117 1.51 2.94 -5.67
C ALA A 117 1.26 1.69 -4.79
N ALA A 118 0.71 1.88 -3.59
CA ALA A 118 0.32 0.80 -2.70
C ALA A 118 -0.77 -0.10 -3.31
N TYR A 119 -1.77 0.50 -3.96
CA TYR A 119 -2.88 -0.25 -4.57
C TYR A 119 -2.52 -0.91 -5.91
N LEU A 120 -1.56 -0.37 -6.68
CA LEU A 120 -1.12 -0.97 -7.94
C LEU A 120 -0.59 -2.40 -7.75
N GLN A 121 0.16 -2.65 -6.68
CA GLN A 121 0.70 -3.98 -6.38
C GLN A 121 -0.43 -4.98 -6.06
N VAL A 122 -1.43 -4.55 -5.29
CA VAL A 122 -2.61 -5.37 -4.95
C VAL A 122 -3.45 -5.69 -6.20
N ARG A 123 -3.68 -4.70 -7.06
CA ARG A 123 -4.44 -4.89 -8.32
C ARG A 123 -3.77 -5.90 -9.23
N ARG A 124 -2.45 -5.79 -9.44
CA ARG A 124 -1.69 -6.75 -10.25
C ARG A 124 -1.81 -8.17 -9.72
N PHE A 125 -1.69 -8.35 -8.41
CA PHE A 125 -1.84 -9.66 -7.77
C PHE A 125 -3.25 -10.24 -7.97
N ARG A 126 -4.29 -9.43 -7.80
CA ARG A 126 -5.68 -9.82 -8.06
C ARG A 126 -5.88 -10.26 -9.53
N ASP A 127 -5.37 -9.50 -10.48
CA ASP A 127 -5.57 -9.76 -11.90
C ASP A 127 -4.86 -11.05 -12.34
N VAL A 128 -3.66 -11.31 -11.80
CA VAL A 128 -2.96 -12.58 -12.01
C VAL A 128 -3.74 -13.74 -11.39
N ALA A 129 -4.24 -13.60 -10.16
CA ALA A 129 -5.03 -14.64 -9.50
C ALA A 129 -6.31 -14.96 -10.28
N LEU A 130 -7.03 -13.94 -10.75
CA LEU A 130 -8.22 -14.13 -11.59
C LEU A 130 -7.89 -14.82 -12.92
N GLY A 131 -6.75 -14.48 -13.54
CA GLY A 131 -6.27 -15.14 -14.75
C GLY A 131 -5.99 -16.62 -14.54
N VAL A 132 -5.33 -16.97 -13.44
CA VAL A 132 -5.06 -18.39 -13.10
C VAL A 132 -6.36 -19.16 -12.86
N ILE A 133 -7.30 -18.59 -12.11
CA ILE A 133 -8.61 -19.22 -11.86
C ILE A 133 -9.37 -19.45 -13.17
N ALA A 134 -9.44 -18.45 -14.03
CA ALA A 134 -10.10 -18.56 -15.34
C ALA A 134 -9.44 -19.64 -16.22
N PHE A 135 -8.11 -19.70 -16.25
CA PHE A 135 -7.38 -20.73 -16.98
C PHE A 135 -7.69 -22.14 -16.46
N LEU A 136 -7.70 -22.33 -15.14
CA LEU A 136 -8.03 -23.63 -14.52
C LEU A 136 -9.45 -24.06 -14.84
N LEU A 137 -10.43 -23.15 -14.79
CA LEU A 137 -11.83 -23.44 -15.13
C LEU A 137 -11.96 -23.88 -16.59
N ILE A 138 -11.30 -23.19 -17.53
CA ILE A 138 -11.28 -23.56 -18.95
C ILE A 138 -10.63 -24.96 -19.12
N ALA A 139 -9.50 -25.20 -18.48
CA ALA A 139 -8.79 -26.47 -18.60
C ALA A 139 -9.62 -27.66 -18.06
N VAL A 140 -10.26 -27.50 -16.89
CA VAL A 140 -11.15 -28.51 -16.30
C VAL A 140 -12.36 -28.77 -17.21
N THR A 141 -12.98 -27.70 -17.71
CA THR A 141 -14.15 -27.83 -18.62
C THR A 141 -13.77 -28.52 -19.92
N ALA A 142 -12.64 -28.18 -20.51
CA ALA A 142 -12.12 -28.83 -21.72
C ALA A 142 -11.80 -30.31 -21.49
N ALA A 143 -11.18 -30.64 -20.33
CA ALA A 143 -10.88 -32.00 -19.96
C ALA A 143 -12.16 -32.82 -19.76
N ALA A 144 -13.14 -32.31 -19.02
CA ALA A 144 -14.44 -32.93 -18.82
C ALA A 144 -15.18 -33.16 -20.13
N TYR A 145 -15.16 -32.16 -21.02
CA TYR A 145 -15.77 -32.29 -22.35
C TYR A 145 -15.10 -33.39 -23.21
N ARG A 146 -13.76 -33.44 -23.19
CA ARG A 146 -13.00 -34.47 -23.91
C ARG A 146 -13.24 -35.86 -23.35
N LEU A 147 -13.24 -36.04 -22.03
CA LEU A 147 -13.53 -37.31 -21.38
C LEU A 147 -14.96 -37.77 -21.68
N GLY A 148 -15.94 -36.88 -21.61
CA GLY A 148 -17.32 -37.21 -22.01
C GLY A 148 -17.42 -37.68 -23.47
N ARG A 149 -16.67 -37.05 -24.36
CA ARG A 149 -16.70 -37.43 -25.79
C ARG A 149 -15.96 -38.73 -26.08
N LEU A 150 -14.88 -39.02 -25.32
CA LEU A 150 -14.06 -40.23 -25.51
C LEU A 150 -14.69 -41.47 -24.87
N ILE A 151 -15.37 -41.31 -23.72
CA ILE A 151 -15.87 -42.43 -22.95
C ILE A 151 -17.39 -42.59 -23.05
N ALA A 152 -18.16 -41.53 -22.85
CA ALA A 152 -19.62 -41.63 -22.79
C ALA A 152 -20.26 -41.94 -24.17
N ARG A 153 -19.72 -41.40 -25.28
CA ARG A 153 -20.26 -41.68 -26.61
C ARG A 153 -20.07 -43.11 -27.07
N PRO A 154 -18.86 -43.72 -26.95
CA PRO A 154 -18.70 -45.14 -27.29
C PRO A 154 -19.59 -46.05 -26.44
N LEU A 155 -19.68 -45.79 -25.13
CA LEU A 155 -20.55 -46.55 -24.25
C LEU A 155 -22.04 -46.50 -24.66
N ASP A 156 -22.56 -45.29 -24.98
CA ASP A 156 -23.95 -45.13 -25.42
C ASP A 156 -24.21 -45.90 -26.75
N ARG A 157 -23.24 -45.95 -27.67
CA ARG A 157 -23.31 -46.72 -28.90
C ARG A 157 -23.34 -48.21 -28.63
N LEU A 158 -22.44 -48.72 -27.76
CA LEU A 158 -22.41 -50.11 -27.39
C LEU A 158 -23.66 -50.56 -26.65
N THR A 159 -24.23 -49.73 -25.78
CA THR A 159 -25.50 -49.97 -25.08
C THR A 159 -26.65 -50.04 -26.08
N LYS A 160 -26.71 -49.15 -27.06
CA LYS A 160 -27.75 -49.17 -28.10
C LYS A 160 -27.63 -50.42 -28.98
N ALA A 161 -26.40 -50.75 -29.45
CA ALA A 161 -26.18 -51.96 -30.24
C ALA A 161 -26.57 -53.24 -29.47
N ALA A 162 -26.21 -53.33 -28.21
CA ALA A 162 -26.60 -54.47 -27.34
C ALA A 162 -28.12 -54.57 -27.13
N SER A 163 -28.79 -53.42 -27.05
CA SER A 163 -30.29 -53.37 -26.96
C SER A 163 -30.96 -53.82 -28.24
N GLU A 164 -30.42 -53.44 -29.38
CA GLU A 164 -30.96 -53.82 -30.73
C GLU A 164 -30.77 -55.33 -30.99
N VAL A 165 -29.59 -55.87 -30.62
CA VAL A 165 -29.35 -57.31 -30.71
C VAL A 165 -30.29 -58.10 -29.75
N ALA A 166 -30.53 -57.57 -28.51
CA ALA A 166 -31.46 -58.17 -27.55
C ALA A 166 -32.93 -58.13 -28.05
N ALA A 167 -33.26 -57.17 -28.90
CA ALA A 167 -34.59 -57.05 -29.56
C ALA A 167 -34.75 -57.99 -30.82
N GLY A 168 -33.71 -58.71 -31.16
CA GLY A 168 -33.71 -59.68 -32.26
C GLY A 168 -33.18 -59.18 -33.62
N ASP A 169 -32.67 -57.95 -33.66
CA ASP A 169 -32.02 -57.41 -34.84
C ASP A 169 -30.53 -57.78 -34.88
N LEU A 170 -30.20 -58.82 -35.69
CA LEU A 170 -28.84 -59.32 -35.85
C LEU A 170 -28.05 -58.59 -36.98
N THR A 171 -28.62 -57.55 -37.59
CA THR A 171 -27.99 -56.83 -38.70
C THR A 171 -27.21 -55.60 -38.23
N VAL A 172 -27.05 -55.39 -36.91
CA VAL A 172 -26.33 -54.21 -36.36
C VAL A 172 -24.85 -54.31 -36.58
N ASP A 173 -24.30 -53.34 -37.28
CA ASP A 173 -22.88 -53.21 -37.56
C ASP A 173 -22.13 -52.74 -36.29
N LEU A 174 -21.25 -53.59 -35.74
CA LEU A 174 -20.43 -53.25 -34.57
C LEU A 174 -19.33 -52.24 -34.98
N PRO A 175 -19.13 -51.17 -34.24
CA PRO A 175 -18.06 -50.22 -34.54
C PRO A 175 -16.69 -50.92 -34.44
N PRO A 176 -15.76 -50.58 -35.36
CA PRO A 176 -14.42 -51.16 -35.32
C PRO A 176 -13.69 -50.82 -34.01
N ALA A 177 -12.92 -51.75 -33.48
CA ALA A 177 -12.15 -51.65 -32.26
C ALA A 177 -11.05 -50.57 -32.33
#